data_6d5ad45401c05aa02edb30cd4a51f194
#
_entry.id   6d5ad45401c05aa02edb30cd4a51f194
#
_cell.length_a   1.000
_cell.length_b   1.000
_cell.length_c   1.000
_cell.angle_alpha   90.00
_cell.angle_beta   90.00
_cell.angle_gamma   90.00
#
_symmetry.space_group_name_H-M   'P 1'
#
loop_
_entity.id
_entity.type
_entity.pdbx_description
1 polymer ?
#
loop_
_entity_poly.entity_id
_entity_poly.type
_entity_poly.pdbx_seq_one_letter_code
_entity_poly.pdbx_strand_id
1 'polypeptide(L)'
;MTSESLPSAPRSEETVPPSRKGKLIVAGVILVATAGAFGIARLTFDKTLSPLQRQTRAEIRGLEGYFKDFHRITGRFPGQAENFYPLLQVGLLKDYPKDPWGNPYQYRMSDKGKGYIMSYGSDGVPGGAGEAADLISGGVLNSTMVEGER
;
A
#
# COMPACT_ATOMS: atom_id res chain seq x y z
N MET A 1 71.56 -36.77 13.42
CA MET A 1 70.99 -36.19 12.17
C MET A 1 69.53 -36.53 12.16
N THR A 2 68.71 -35.63 12.69
CA THR A 2 67.26 -35.73 12.81
C THR A 2 66.65 -34.95 11.63
N SER A 3 66.06 -35.68 10.70
CA SER A 3 65.28 -35.08 9.58
C SER A 3 63.89 -34.70 10.07
N GLU A 4 63.71 -33.42 10.21
CA GLU A 4 62.40 -32.78 10.56
C GLU A 4 61.52 -32.74 9.32
N SER A 5 60.42 -33.47 9.35
CA SER A 5 59.40 -33.46 8.28
C SER A 5 58.47 -32.25 8.45
N LEU A 6 58.45 -31.37 7.47
CA LEU A 6 57.54 -30.23 7.35
C LEU A 6 56.07 -30.66 7.29
N PRO A 7 55.14 -29.96 8.00
CA PRO A 7 53.73 -30.26 7.88
C PRO A 7 53.20 -29.78 6.52
N SER A 8 52.43 -30.62 5.86
CA SER A 8 51.73 -30.34 4.62
C SER A 8 50.67 -29.26 4.79
N ALA A 9 50.67 -28.28 3.89
CA ALA A 9 49.71 -27.20 3.83
C ALA A 9 48.26 -27.71 3.68
N PRO A 10 47.27 -27.02 4.27
CA PRO A 10 45.86 -27.41 4.15
C PRO A 10 45.41 -27.23 2.70
N ARG A 11 44.78 -28.27 2.17
CA ARG A 11 44.18 -28.32 0.84
C ARG A 11 43.06 -27.31 0.76
N SER A 12 43.17 -26.32 -0.11
CA SER A 12 42.11 -25.34 -0.40
C SER A 12 40.85 -26.09 -0.87
N GLU A 13 39.78 -25.98 -0.15
CA GLU A 13 38.48 -26.46 -0.59
C GLU A 13 38.04 -25.64 -1.81
N GLU A 14 38.08 -26.28 -2.95
CA GLU A 14 37.58 -25.74 -4.22
C GLU A 14 36.07 -25.69 -4.17
N THR A 15 35.54 -24.51 -3.91
CA THR A 15 34.07 -24.27 -3.92
C THR A 15 33.57 -24.37 -5.35
N VAL A 16 32.96 -25.51 -5.69
CA VAL A 16 32.34 -25.75 -6.99
C VAL A 16 31.17 -24.73 -7.16
N PRO A 17 31.20 -23.88 -8.19
CA PRO A 17 30.12 -22.95 -8.41
C PRO A 17 28.82 -23.69 -8.75
N PRO A 18 27.65 -23.27 -8.20
CA PRO A 18 26.39 -23.95 -8.43
C PRO A 18 26.03 -23.94 -9.92
N SER A 19 25.59 -25.09 -10.42
CA SER A 19 25.20 -25.25 -11.81
C SER A 19 24.08 -24.28 -12.21
N ARG A 20 23.98 -23.90 -13.50
CA ARG A 20 22.92 -23.00 -14.01
C ARG A 20 21.51 -23.46 -13.62
N LYS A 21 21.28 -24.77 -13.55
CA LYS A 21 20.01 -25.38 -13.10
C LYS A 21 19.75 -25.10 -11.61
N GLY A 22 20.77 -25.16 -10.75
CA GLY A 22 20.66 -24.83 -9.34
C GLY A 22 20.29 -23.34 -9.11
N LYS A 23 20.87 -22.43 -9.90
CA LYS A 23 20.54 -20.98 -9.83
C LYS A 23 19.11 -20.71 -10.21
N LEU A 24 18.54 -21.39 -11.19
CA LEU A 24 17.14 -21.26 -11.59
C LEU A 24 16.17 -21.79 -10.51
N ILE A 25 16.51 -22.90 -9.86
CA ILE A 25 15.70 -23.45 -8.77
C ILE A 25 15.69 -22.51 -7.57
N VAL A 26 16.85 -22.00 -7.16
CA VAL A 26 16.95 -21.03 -6.05
C VAL A 26 16.19 -19.74 -6.36
N ALA A 27 16.31 -19.20 -7.58
CA ALA A 27 15.56 -18.03 -8.01
C ALA A 27 14.03 -18.28 -7.99
N GLY A 28 13.59 -19.46 -8.44
CA GLY A 28 12.19 -19.86 -8.39
C GLY A 28 11.63 -19.96 -6.97
N VAL A 29 12.38 -20.56 -6.04
CA VAL A 29 11.99 -20.68 -4.63
C VAL A 29 11.91 -19.31 -3.96
N ILE A 30 12.86 -18.42 -4.23
CA ILE A 30 12.82 -17.05 -3.68
C ILE A 30 11.60 -16.29 -4.20
N LEU A 31 11.26 -16.42 -5.49
CA LEU A 31 10.12 -15.73 -6.09
C LEU A 31 8.79 -16.23 -5.52
N VAL A 32 8.64 -17.52 -5.30
CA VAL A 32 7.44 -18.09 -4.65
C VAL A 32 7.34 -17.67 -3.17
N ALA A 33 8.47 -17.67 -2.45
CA ALA A 33 8.50 -17.26 -1.05
C ALA A 33 8.15 -15.77 -0.87
N THR A 34 8.64 -14.90 -1.77
CA THR A 34 8.31 -13.45 -1.71
C THR A 34 6.86 -13.19 -2.10
N ALA A 35 6.31 -13.88 -3.10
CA ALA A 35 4.90 -13.76 -3.46
C ALA A 35 3.99 -14.28 -2.32
N GLY A 36 4.35 -15.40 -1.68
CA GLY A 36 3.63 -15.94 -0.54
C GLY A 36 3.66 -15.01 0.68
N ALA A 37 4.82 -14.45 1.02
CA ALA A 37 4.97 -13.50 2.13
C ALA A 37 4.16 -12.22 1.90
N PHE A 38 4.12 -11.71 0.67
CA PHE A 38 3.32 -10.54 0.32
C PHE A 38 1.82 -10.80 0.40
N GLY A 39 1.37 -11.99 -0.03
CA GLY A 39 -0.02 -12.43 0.10
C GLY A 39 -0.46 -12.59 1.57
N ILE A 40 0.38 -13.21 2.40
CA ILE A 40 0.12 -13.39 3.84
C ILE A 40 0.13 -12.03 4.55
N ALA A 41 1.06 -11.13 4.23
CA ALA A 41 1.11 -9.79 4.80
C ALA A 41 -0.18 -9.00 4.51
N ARG A 42 -0.72 -9.11 3.29
CA ARG A 42 -2.02 -8.50 2.95
C ARG A 42 -3.19 -9.05 3.75
N LEU A 43 -3.24 -10.38 3.90
CA LEU A 43 -4.32 -11.06 4.64
C LEU A 43 -4.26 -10.80 6.15
N THR A 44 -3.07 -10.67 6.73
CA THR A 44 -2.91 -10.35 8.15
C THR A 44 -3.18 -8.89 8.44
N PHE A 45 -2.85 -7.98 7.51
CA PHE A 45 -3.08 -6.56 7.67
C PHE A 45 -4.58 -6.22 7.76
N ASP A 46 -5.44 -6.84 6.94
CA ASP A 46 -6.89 -6.65 7.03
C ASP A 46 -7.50 -7.17 8.33
N LYS A 47 -6.88 -8.16 8.97
CA LYS A 47 -7.34 -8.69 10.27
C LYS A 47 -7.00 -7.77 11.46
N THR A 48 -6.02 -6.88 11.30
CA THR A 48 -5.62 -5.93 12.36
C THR A 48 -6.45 -4.65 12.36
N LEU A 49 -7.23 -4.40 11.31
CA LEU A 49 -8.08 -3.22 11.24
C LEU A 49 -9.31 -3.35 12.14
N SER A 50 -9.68 -2.26 12.80
CA SER A 50 -10.92 -2.19 13.56
C SER A 50 -12.16 -2.32 12.65
N PRO A 51 -13.35 -2.63 13.20
CA PRO A 51 -14.58 -2.68 12.42
C PRO A 51 -14.85 -1.37 11.67
N LEU A 52 -14.63 -0.20 12.29
CA LEU A 52 -14.83 1.10 11.66
C LEU A 52 -13.83 1.36 10.54
N GLN A 53 -12.56 0.99 10.73
CA GLN A 53 -11.56 1.07 9.67
C GLN A 53 -11.89 0.18 8.46
N ARG A 54 -12.44 -1.03 8.70
CA ARG A 54 -12.90 -1.89 7.60
C ARG A 54 -14.07 -1.28 6.85
N GLN A 55 -15.01 -0.68 7.59
CA GLN A 55 -16.14 0.06 7.01
C GLN A 55 -15.62 1.24 6.17
N THR A 56 -14.74 2.07 6.72
CA THR A 56 -14.11 3.20 6.01
C THR A 56 -13.46 2.77 4.69
N ARG A 57 -12.73 1.65 4.68
CA ARG A 57 -12.13 1.11 3.45
C ARG A 57 -13.17 0.66 2.43
N ALA A 58 -14.29 0.10 2.88
CA ALA A 58 -15.38 -0.25 1.99
C ALA A 58 -16.04 0.98 1.40
N GLU A 59 -16.27 2.02 2.20
CA GLU A 59 -16.83 3.30 1.77
C GLU A 59 -15.91 4.03 0.79
N ILE A 60 -14.59 4.08 1.04
CA ILE A 60 -13.60 4.63 0.10
C ILE A 60 -13.69 3.94 -1.27
N ARG A 61 -13.81 2.59 -1.31
CA ARG A 61 -14.01 1.88 -2.58
C ARG A 61 -15.32 2.24 -3.28
N GLY A 62 -16.38 2.46 -2.51
CA GLY A 62 -17.66 2.95 -3.05
C GLY A 62 -17.50 4.34 -3.66
N LEU A 63 -16.84 5.25 -2.94
CA LEU A 63 -16.56 6.60 -3.42
C LEU A 63 -15.70 6.60 -4.68
N GLU A 64 -14.67 5.74 -4.78
CA GLU A 64 -13.90 5.56 -6.02
C GLU A 64 -14.80 5.15 -7.21
N GLY A 65 -15.84 4.36 -6.95
CA GLY A 65 -16.85 4.02 -7.95
C GLY A 65 -17.55 5.26 -8.50
N TYR A 66 -18.01 6.17 -7.63
CA TYR A 66 -18.65 7.42 -8.06
C TYR A 66 -17.70 8.33 -8.85
N PHE A 67 -16.41 8.38 -8.53
CA PHE A 67 -15.43 9.12 -9.34
C PHE A 67 -15.25 8.53 -10.73
N LYS A 68 -15.28 7.20 -10.86
CA LYS A 68 -15.24 6.52 -12.18
C LYS A 68 -16.52 6.79 -12.98
N ASP A 69 -17.68 6.79 -12.32
CA ASP A 69 -18.96 7.13 -12.95
C ASP A 69 -18.97 8.59 -13.40
N PHE A 70 -18.49 9.51 -12.57
CA PHE A 70 -18.33 10.92 -12.95
C PHE A 70 -17.43 11.06 -14.19
N HIS A 71 -16.29 10.37 -14.22
CA HIS A 71 -15.40 10.39 -15.38
C HIS A 71 -16.09 9.85 -16.63
N ARG A 72 -16.90 8.79 -16.51
CA ARG A 72 -17.65 8.21 -17.64
C ARG A 72 -18.68 9.19 -18.19
N ILE A 73 -19.32 9.97 -17.34
CA ILE A 73 -20.35 10.95 -17.72
C ILE A 73 -19.72 12.21 -18.32
N THR A 74 -18.62 12.71 -17.73
CA THR A 74 -18.07 14.04 -18.03
C THR A 74 -16.78 14.03 -18.86
N GLY A 75 -16.14 12.85 -19.01
CA GLY A 75 -14.85 12.68 -19.67
C GLY A 75 -13.64 13.12 -18.87
N ARG A 76 -13.83 13.62 -17.62
CA ARG A 76 -12.73 14.09 -16.75
C ARG A 76 -12.91 13.63 -15.31
N PHE A 77 -11.86 13.65 -14.52
CA PHE A 77 -11.95 13.56 -13.07
C PHE A 77 -12.10 14.97 -12.46
N PRO A 78 -12.71 15.08 -11.27
CA PRO A 78 -12.70 16.34 -10.52
C PRO A 78 -11.27 16.80 -10.23
N GLY A 79 -11.04 18.11 -10.26
CA GLY A 79 -9.78 18.70 -9.77
C GLY A 79 -9.70 18.64 -8.24
N GLN A 80 -8.47 18.73 -7.69
CA GLN A 80 -8.28 18.69 -6.23
C GLN A 80 -9.07 19.78 -5.50
N ALA A 81 -9.10 20.99 -6.06
CA ALA A 81 -9.85 22.11 -5.48
C ALA A 81 -11.38 21.90 -5.54
N GLU A 82 -11.86 21.15 -6.52
CA GLU A 82 -13.28 20.85 -6.68
C GLU A 82 -13.75 19.78 -5.67
N ASN A 83 -12.84 18.91 -5.25
CA ASN A 83 -13.08 17.82 -4.28
C ASN A 83 -14.30 16.97 -4.70
N PHE A 84 -15.27 16.72 -3.81
CA PHE A 84 -16.51 15.96 -4.09
C PHE A 84 -17.63 16.83 -4.70
N TYR A 85 -17.45 18.15 -4.79
CA TYR A 85 -18.52 19.06 -5.23
C TYR A 85 -19.11 18.73 -6.61
N PRO A 86 -18.32 18.41 -7.66
CA PRO A 86 -18.88 18.04 -8.95
C PRO A 86 -19.77 16.78 -8.92
N LEU A 87 -19.48 15.82 -8.00
CA LEU A 87 -20.29 14.61 -7.84
C LEU A 87 -21.65 14.92 -7.23
N LEU A 88 -21.74 15.93 -6.34
CA LEU A 88 -23.00 16.44 -5.80
C LEU A 88 -23.80 17.13 -6.90
N GLN A 89 -23.16 17.94 -7.75
CA GLN A 89 -23.83 18.68 -8.82
C GLN A 89 -24.47 17.75 -9.86
N VAL A 90 -23.85 16.63 -10.20
CA VAL A 90 -24.41 15.65 -11.15
C VAL A 90 -25.31 14.61 -10.48
N GLY A 91 -25.55 14.71 -9.17
CA GLY A 91 -26.45 13.84 -8.42
C GLY A 91 -25.89 12.44 -8.11
N LEU A 92 -24.60 12.21 -8.27
CA LEU A 92 -23.95 10.95 -7.88
C LEU A 92 -23.83 10.82 -6.36
N LEU A 93 -23.71 11.94 -5.66
CA LEU A 93 -23.76 12.03 -4.21
C LEU A 93 -24.92 12.96 -3.80
N LYS A 94 -25.58 12.65 -2.69
CA LYS A 94 -26.64 13.51 -2.10
C LYS A 94 -26.05 14.54 -1.15
N ASP A 95 -25.08 14.11 -0.36
CA ASP A 95 -24.42 14.92 0.67
C ASP A 95 -22.91 14.74 0.61
N TYR A 96 -22.18 15.65 1.24
CA TYR A 96 -20.73 15.52 1.37
C TYR A 96 -20.39 14.29 2.22
N PRO A 97 -19.58 13.35 1.70
CA PRO A 97 -19.36 12.07 2.36
C PRO A 97 -18.51 12.24 3.63
N LYS A 98 -18.93 11.52 4.68
CA LYS A 98 -18.24 11.45 5.97
C LYS A 98 -17.90 10.03 6.29
N ASP A 99 -16.79 9.84 6.98
CA ASP A 99 -16.36 8.56 7.48
C ASP A 99 -17.18 8.10 8.72
N PRO A 100 -17.03 6.87 9.21
CA PRO A 100 -17.78 6.36 10.35
C PRO A 100 -17.54 7.10 11.67
N TRP A 101 -16.48 7.89 11.79
CA TRP A 101 -16.22 8.76 12.94
C TRP A 101 -16.84 10.15 12.78
N GLY A 102 -17.43 10.46 11.61
CA GLY A 102 -18.08 11.73 11.30
C GLY A 102 -17.18 12.75 10.63
N ASN A 103 -15.92 12.42 10.35
CA ASN A 103 -14.98 13.31 9.68
C ASN A 103 -15.22 13.31 8.16
N PRO A 104 -15.06 14.45 7.45
CA PRO A 104 -15.24 14.49 6.01
C PRO A 104 -14.11 13.71 5.30
N TYR A 105 -14.49 12.90 4.30
CA TYR A 105 -13.51 12.32 3.39
C TYR A 105 -12.78 13.42 2.61
N GLN A 106 -11.51 13.16 2.28
CA GLN A 106 -10.69 14.05 1.49
C GLN A 106 -10.41 13.43 0.12
N TYR A 107 -10.42 14.26 -0.91
CA TYR A 107 -9.93 13.93 -2.23
C TYR A 107 -8.63 14.67 -2.50
N ARG A 108 -7.60 13.96 -2.92
CA ARG A 108 -6.28 14.51 -3.23
C ARG A 108 -5.82 14.04 -4.61
N MET A 109 -4.98 14.82 -5.23
CA MET A 109 -4.30 14.44 -6.47
C MET A 109 -2.79 14.37 -6.20
N SER A 110 -2.17 13.29 -6.67
CA SER A 110 -0.71 13.18 -6.68
C SER A 110 -0.12 14.04 -7.80
N ASP A 111 1.18 14.31 -7.71
CA ASP A 111 1.94 15.05 -8.74
C ASP A 111 1.85 14.38 -10.13
N LYS A 112 1.57 13.08 -10.16
CA LYS A 112 1.34 12.31 -11.40
C LYS A 112 -0.09 12.39 -11.92
N GLY A 113 -0.94 13.26 -11.35
CA GLY A 113 -2.33 13.45 -11.77
C GLY A 113 -3.26 12.30 -11.38
N LYS A 114 -2.85 11.41 -10.48
CA LYS A 114 -3.68 10.31 -9.97
C LYS A 114 -4.46 10.78 -8.74
N GLY A 115 -5.79 10.72 -8.81
CA GLY A 115 -6.67 11.01 -7.69
C GLY A 115 -6.73 9.85 -6.69
N TYR A 116 -6.83 10.17 -5.40
CA TYR A 116 -7.05 9.22 -4.33
C TYR A 116 -7.96 9.83 -3.25
N ILE A 117 -8.70 8.96 -2.57
CA ILE A 117 -9.64 9.31 -1.51
C ILE A 117 -9.05 8.84 -0.19
N MET A 118 -9.20 9.65 0.86
CA MET A 118 -8.65 9.35 2.17
C MET A 118 -9.59 9.77 3.30
N SER A 119 -9.50 9.06 4.41
CA SER A 119 -10.02 9.45 5.73
C SER A 119 -8.83 9.65 6.66
N TYR A 120 -8.90 10.65 7.50
CA TYR A 120 -7.91 10.90 8.55
C TYR A 120 -8.17 10.10 9.84
N GLY A 121 -8.98 9.02 9.74
CA GLY A 121 -9.25 8.17 10.89
C GLY A 121 -10.08 8.85 11.99
N SER A 122 -9.98 8.32 13.20
CA SER A 122 -10.83 8.74 14.32
C SER A 122 -10.56 10.15 14.84
N ASP A 123 -9.35 10.67 14.65
CA ASP A 123 -8.96 12.01 15.14
C ASP A 123 -9.19 13.13 14.12
N GLY A 124 -9.45 12.78 12.85
CA GLY A 124 -9.76 13.73 11.78
C GLY A 124 -8.59 14.60 11.34
N VAL A 125 -7.35 14.25 11.70
CA VAL A 125 -6.14 14.99 11.35
C VAL A 125 -5.12 14.08 10.66
N PRO A 126 -4.26 14.63 9.77
CA PRO A 126 -3.27 13.83 9.07
C PRO A 126 -2.31 13.10 10.02
N GLY A 127 -2.07 11.83 9.77
CA GLY A 127 -1.13 10.99 10.53
C GLY A 127 -1.84 10.02 11.46
N GLY A 128 -1.32 9.90 12.71
CA GLY A 128 -1.90 9.03 13.73
C GLY A 128 -1.51 7.56 13.63
N ALA A 129 -2.02 6.75 14.57
CA ALA A 129 -1.80 5.32 14.65
C ALA A 129 -3.07 4.60 15.17
N GLY A 130 -3.18 3.28 14.94
CA GLY A 130 -4.37 2.54 15.30
C GLY A 130 -5.61 3.08 14.58
N GLU A 131 -6.69 3.39 15.29
CA GLU A 131 -7.90 3.95 14.71
C GLU A 131 -7.74 5.38 14.18
N ALA A 132 -6.74 6.13 14.66
CA ALA A 132 -6.41 7.47 14.16
C ALA A 132 -5.52 7.43 12.90
N ALA A 133 -5.09 6.25 12.46
CA ALA A 133 -4.27 6.15 11.24
C ALA A 133 -5.07 6.51 9.99
N ASP A 134 -4.43 7.24 9.08
CA ASP A 134 -5.00 7.62 7.79
C ASP A 134 -5.29 6.40 6.92
N LEU A 135 -6.47 6.36 6.32
CA LEU A 135 -6.88 5.34 5.37
C LEU A 135 -7.03 5.95 3.99
N ILE A 136 -6.36 5.37 3.01
CA ILE A 136 -6.42 5.83 1.62
C ILE A 136 -6.95 4.75 0.68
N SER A 137 -7.35 5.16 -0.51
CA SER A 137 -7.63 4.22 -1.59
C SER A 137 -6.43 3.30 -1.83
N GLY A 138 -6.65 1.99 -1.59
CA GLY A 138 -5.60 0.97 -1.76
C GLY A 138 -4.72 0.68 -0.55
N GLY A 139 -4.84 1.38 0.58
CA GLY A 139 -3.99 1.10 1.75
C GLY A 139 -4.26 1.91 3.00
N VAL A 140 -3.33 1.85 3.92
CA VAL A 140 -3.20 2.71 5.11
C VAL A 140 -1.93 3.51 4.94
N LEU A 141 -1.99 4.82 5.11
CA LEU A 141 -0.81 5.67 5.17
C LEU A 141 -0.24 5.64 6.59
N ASN A 142 1.04 5.34 6.70
CA ASN A 142 1.80 5.64 7.90
C ASN A 142 2.34 7.07 7.80
N SER A 143 2.46 7.77 8.91
CA SER A 143 2.97 9.15 8.99
C SER A 143 4.29 9.41 8.25
N THR A 144 5.11 8.37 8.08
CA THR A 144 6.36 8.40 7.30
C THR A 144 6.17 8.50 5.79
N MET A 145 4.96 8.22 5.26
CA MET A 145 4.70 8.32 3.81
C MET A 145 4.20 9.70 3.37
N VAL A 146 3.75 10.51 4.33
CA VAL A 146 3.23 11.87 4.05
C VAL A 146 4.38 12.87 3.84
N GLU A 147 5.56 12.61 4.39
CA GLU A 147 6.74 13.49 4.28
C GLU A 147 7.51 13.36 2.95
N GLY A 148 7.28 12.30 2.19
CA GLY A 148 7.96 12.06 0.90
C GLY A 148 7.23 12.61 -0.34
N GLU A 149 6.02 13.13 -0.20
CA GLU A 149 5.18 13.66 -1.30
C GLU A 149 4.95 15.19 -1.23
N ARG A 150 5.89 15.92 -0.62
CA ARG A 150 5.89 17.40 -0.67
C ARG A 150 6.78 17.91 -1.77
#